data_b70508c62a001dff9260907e89b97d49
#
_entry.id   b70508c62a001dff9260907e89b97d49
#
_cell.length_a   1.000
_cell.length_b   1.000
_cell.length_c   1.000
_cell.angle_alpha   90.00
_cell.angle_beta   90.00
_cell.angle_gamma   90.00
#
_symmetry.space_group_name_H-M   'P 1'
#
loop_
_entity.id
_entity.type
_entity.pdbx_description
1 polymer ?
#
loop_
_entity_poly.entity_id
_entity_poly.type
_entity_poly.pdbx_seq_one_letter_code
_entity_poly.pdbx_strand_id
1 'polypeptide(L)'
;MKKQWIIACLAGVLTAGVQAQQSNYVSEVWVADQGNGTYKNPVLYADYSDPDVCRVGDDFYLTSSSFGCLPGLQILHSKDLVNWSIISAAVPAALPPVTTPERPEHGNRVWAPSIRHHNGEFYIFWGDPDQGIFMVKSSRAEGPWSKPVLVKEIKGIIDTCPIWDEDGKV
;
A
#
# COMPACT_ATOMS: atom_id res chain seq x y z
N MET A 1 -69.92 1.27 6.59
CA MET A 1 -68.75 0.77 5.84
C MET A 1 -67.78 1.94 5.65
N LYS A 2 -66.67 1.97 6.45
CA LYS A 2 -65.65 3.01 6.40
C LYS A 2 -64.46 2.47 5.56
N LYS A 3 -64.18 3.09 4.42
CA LYS A 3 -63.04 2.81 3.58
C LYS A 3 -61.78 3.44 4.21
N GLN A 4 -60.84 2.63 4.65
CA GLN A 4 -59.51 3.08 5.04
C GLN A 4 -58.61 3.14 3.79
N TRP A 5 -58.02 4.31 3.57
CA TRP A 5 -56.99 4.53 2.56
C TRP A 5 -55.63 4.33 3.22
N ILE A 6 -54.87 3.32 2.74
CA ILE A 6 -53.49 3.10 3.16
C ILE A 6 -52.64 3.94 2.20
N ILE A 7 -52.00 4.96 2.76
CA ILE A 7 -50.96 5.74 2.04
C ILE A 7 -49.65 5.05 2.28
N ALA A 8 -49.11 4.41 1.24
CA ALA A 8 -47.77 3.86 1.24
C ALA A 8 -46.77 4.97 0.94
N CYS A 9 -46.02 5.42 1.97
CA CYS A 9 -44.87 6.30 1.78
C CYS A 9 -43.70 5.48 1.29
N LEU A 10 -43.34 5.60 -0.01
CA LEU A 10 -42.06 5.13 -0.52
C LEU A 10 -40.97 6.13 -0.09
N ALA A 11 -40.21 5.78 0.92
CA ALA A 11 -38.97 6.50 1.26
C ALA A 11 -37.87 6.08 0.29
N GLY A 12 -37.64 6.87 -0.74
CA GLY A 12 -36.46 6.69 -1.62
C GLY A 12 -35.22 7.13 -0.88
N VAL A 13 -34.34 6.17 -0.54
CA VAL A 13 -33.01 6.46 -0.04
C VAL A 13 -32.13 6.86 -1.22
N LEU A 14 -31.92 8.15 -1.40
CA LEU A 14 -30.90 8.70 -2.29
C LEU A 14 -29.52 8.46 -1.63
N THR A 15 -28.84 7.41 -2.02
CA THR A 15 -27.40 7.25 -1.73
C THR A 15 -26.64 8.23 -2.63
N ALA A 16 -26.38 9.44 -2.13
CA ALA A 16 -25.40 10.31 -2.75
C ALA A 16 -24.03 9.65 -2.61
N GLY A 17 -23.53 9.05 -3.69
CA GLY A 17 -22.14 8.59 -3.77
C GLY A 17 -21.23 9.81 -3.62
N VAL A 18 -20.53 9.89 -2.51
CA VAL A 18 -19.42 10.85 -2.35
C VAL A 18 -18.32 10.38 -3.29
N GLN A 19 -18.28 10.94 -4.50
CA GLN A 19 -17.10 10.83 -5.35
C GLN A 19 -16.00 11.65 -4.68
N ALA A 20 -14.98 10.96 -4.17
CA ALA A 20 -13.77 11.62 -3.72
C ALA A 20 -13.19 12.37 -4.93
N GLN A 21 -13.27 13.68 -4.88
CA GLN A 21 -12.66 14.55 -5.88
C GLN A 21 -11.14 14.40 -5.69
N GLN A 22 -10.47 13.77 -6.65
CA GLN A 22 -9.02 13.74 -6.69
C GLN A 22 -8.55 15.20 -6.77
N SER A 23 -7.98 15.71 -5.68
CA SER A 23 -7.41 17.05 -5.69
C SER A 23 -6.15 17.01 -6.55
N ASN A 24 -6.10 17.81 -7.60
CA ASN A 24 -4.87 18.06 -8.37
C ASN A 24 -3.94 19.00 -7.58
N TYR A 25 -3.82 18.77 -6.27
CA TYR A 25 -2.94 19.59 -5.42
C TYR A 25 -1.49 19.29 -5.76
N VAL A 26 -0.80 20.29 -6.21
CA VAL A 26 0.66 20.28 -6.38
C VAL A 26 1.27 21.02 -5.21
N SER A 27 2.23 20.41 -4.51
CA SER A 27 2.92 21.03 -3.39
C SER A 27 3.68 22.28 -3.84
N GLU A 28 3.53 23.39 -3.11
CA GLU A 28 4.35 24.58 -3.33
C GLU A 28 5.73 24.47 -2.64
N VAL A 29 5.90 23.50 -1.73
CA VAL A 29 7.16 23.31 -0.99
C VAL A 29 8.20 22.61 -1.86
N TRP A 30 7.78 21.58 -2.59
CA TRP A 30 8.67 20.80 -3.42
C TRP A 30 7.93 20.23 -4.63
N VAL A 31 8.48 20.51 -5.83
CA VAL A 31 8.00 19.93 -7.09
C VAL A 31 9.20 19.33 -7.80
N ALA A 32 9.23 18.02 -7.93
CA ALA A 32 10.33 17.32 -8.60
C ALA A 32 10.30 17.57 -10.10
N ASP A 33 9.16 17.42 -10.76
CA ASP A 33 8.96 17.68 -12.18
C ASP A 33 9.07 19.18 -12.49
N GLN A 34 9.96 19.55 -13.40
CA GLN A 34 10.18 20.95 -13.77
C GLN A 34 9.31 21.38 -14.97
N GLY A 35 8.46 20.50 -15.53
CA GLY A 35 7.56 20.78 -16.64
C GLY A 35 8.25 20.98 -18.01
N ASN A 36 9.54 20.74 -18.10
CA ASN A 36 10.36 20.93 -19.31
C ASN A 36 11.09 19.66 -19.76
N GLY A 37 10.67 18.49 -19.25
CA GLY A 37 11.31 17.20 -19.51
C GLY A 37 12.50 16.92 -18.60
N THR A 38 12.73 17.74 -17.57
CA THR A 38 13.73 17.50 -16.54
C THR A 38 13.08 17.38 -15.17
N TYR A 39 13.78 16.76 -14.23
CA TYR A 39 13.36 16.68 -12.83
C TYR A 39 14.56 16.94 -11.91
N LYS A 40 14.25 17.21 -10.63
CA LYS A 40 15.24 17.35 -9.56
C LYS A 40 15.01 16.33 -8.46
N ASN A 41 16.09 15.86 -7.86
CA ASN A 41 16.06 14.97 -6.71
C ASN A 41 15.88 15.75 -5.39
N PRO A 42 15.23 15.10 -4.38
CA PRO A 42 14.58 13.80 -4.46
C PRO A 42 13.26 13.90 -5.26
N VAL A 43 12.89 12.85 -5.99
CA VAL A 43 11.57 12.78 -6.67
C VAL A 43 10.43 12.69 -5.68
N LEU A 44 10.67 12.11 -4.50
CA LEU A 44 9.77 12.08 -3.35
C LEU A 44 10.43 12.85 -2.20
N TYR A 45 9.84 13.98 -1.81
CA TYR A 45 10.34 14.82 -0.71
C TYR A 45 9.76 14.36 0.63
N ALA A 46 10.05 13.11 0.99
CA ALA A 46 9.65 12.46 2.22
C ALA A 46 10.59 11.26 2.51
N ASP A 47 10.46 10.69 3.70
CA ASP A 47 11.17 9.48 4.06
C ASP A 47 10.47 8.26 3.43
N TYR A 48 11.12 7.69 2.43
CA TYR A 48 10.76 6.42 1.79
C TYR A 48 11.99 5.51 1.82
N SER A 49 12.30 5.00 3.02
CA SER A 49 13.45 4.12 3.27
C SER A 49 13.29 2.79 2.54
N ASP A 50 14.40 2.27 1.98
CA ASP A 50 14.46 0.99 1.29
C ASP A 50 13.35 0.81 0.24
N PRO A 51 13.18 1.75 -0.70
CA PRO A 51 12.10 1.68 -1.66
C PRO A 51 12.33 0.58 -2.68
N ASP A 52 11.26 -0.15 -3.02
CA ASP A 52 11.24 -1.09 -4.12
C ASP A 52 10.12 -0.76 -5.10
N VAL A 53 10.37 -0.98 -6.41
CA VAL A 53 9.47 -0.60 -7.49
C VAL A 53 9.25 -1.78 -8.42
N CYS A 54 8.00 -2.05 -8.80
CA CYS A 54 7.68 -2.93 -9.91
C CYS A 54 6.95 -2.18 -11.03
N ARG A 55 7.14 -2.66 -12.28
CA ARG A 55 6.45 -2.16 -13.46
C ARG A 55 5.40 -3.17 -13.91
N VAL A 56 4.20 -2.66 -14.23
CA VAL A 56 3.12 -3.46 -14.82
C VAL A 56 2.54 -2.68 -16.01
N GLY A 57 2.84 -3.12 -17.21
CA GLY A 57 2.52 -2.34 -18.42
C GLY A 57 3.25 -1.00 -18.43
N ASP A 58 2.48 0.10 -18.44
CA ASP A 58 3.00 1.46 -18.39
C ASP A 58 2.92 2.11 -17.01
N ASP A 59 2.61 1.31 -16.00
CA ASP A 59 2.44 1.76 -14.63
C ASP A 59 3.60 1.29 -13.75
N PHE A 60 4.02 2.15 -12.81
CA PHE A 60 5.02 1.85 -11.81
C PHE A 60 4.39 1.91 -10.42
N TYR A 61 4.71 0.94 -9.60
CA TYR A 61 4.21 0.82 -8.24
C TYR A 61 5.38 0.72 -7.27
N LEU A 62 5.38 1.57 -6.24
CA LEU A 62 6.43 1.66 -5.24
C LEU A 62 5.87 1.36 -3.87
N THR A 63 6.65 0.67 -3.04
CA THR A 63 6.45 0.58 -1.61
C THR A 63 7.79 0.77 -0.89
N SER A 64 7.76 0.98 0.42
CA SER A 64 8.97 1.22 1.22
C SER A 64 8.81 0.70 2.64
N SER A 65 9.90 0.65 3.40
CA SER A 65 9.88 0.39 4.83
C SER A 65 8.90 1.32 5.52
N SER A 66 8.04 0.75 6.36
CA SER A 66 7.08 1.53 7.17
C SER A 66 7.27 1.31 8.66
N PHE A 67 8.15 0.39 9.05
CA PHE A 67 8.46 0.05 10.44
C PHE A 67 7.19 -0.23 11.24
N GLY A 68 7.00 0.44 12.38
CA GLY A 68 5.78 0.39 13.18
C GLY A 68 4.71 1.42 12.79
N CYS A 69 4.92 2.21 11.72
CA CYS A 69 3.97 3.23 11.30
C CYS A 69 2.74 2.64 10.62
N LEU A 70 1.58 3.26 10.84
CA LEU A 70 0.30 2.87 10.25
C LEU A 70 -0.38 4.07 9.55
N PRO A 71 -1.03 3.83 8.41
CA PRO A 71 -1.06 2.59 7.65
C PRO A 71 0.31 2.25 7.05
N GLY A 72 0.73 0.99 7.19
CA GLY A 72 2.02 0.50 6.71
C GLY A 72 1.98 0.03 5.27
N LEU A 73 3.17 -0.09 4.66
CA LEU A 73 3.34 -0.47 3.26
C LEU A 73 2.48 0.39 2.33
N GLN A 74 2.70 1.70 2.35
CA GLN A 74 2.04 2.61 1.43
C GLN A 74 2.38 2.21 -0.01
N ILE A 75 1.38 2.21 -0.88
CA ILE A 75 1.54 1.93 -2.29
C ILE A 75 1.45 3.24 -3.05
N LEU A 76 2.52 3.58 -3.74
CA LEU A 76 2.56 4.74 -4.62
C LEU A 76 2.48 4.28 -6.07
N HIS A 77 1.87 5.10 -6.89
CA HIS A 77 1.72 4.88 -8.32
C HIS A 77 2.31 6.04 -9.11
N SER A 78 2.96 5.70 -10.22
CA SER A 78 3.51 6.67 -11.19
C SER A 78 3.40 6.12 -12.61
N LYS A 79 3.38 7.03 -13.59
CA LYS A 79 3.53 6.74 -15.02
C LYS A 79 4.93 7.05 -15.57
N ASP A 80 5.76 7.76 -14.81
CA ASP A 80 7.01 8.35 -15.30
C ASP A 80 8.18 8.27 -14.30
N LEU A 81 7.97 7.67 -13.12
CA LEU A 81 8.93 7.57 -12.01
C LEU A 81 9.28 8.92 -11.35
N VAL A 82 8.64 9.99 -11.75
CA VAL A 82 8.85 11.35 -11.23
C VAL A 82 7.63 11.83 -10.44
N ASN A 83 6.46 11.68 -11.05
CA ASN A 83 5.19 12.10 -10.47
C ASN A 83 4.53 10.90 -9.76
N TRP A 84 4.53 10.91 -8.43
CA TRP A 84 4.02 9.83 -7.61
C TRP A 84 2.78 10.24 -6.84
N SER A 85 1.84 9.32 -6.69
CA SER A 85 0.65 9.49 -5.85
C SER A 85 0.43 8.25 -4.98
N ILE A 86 0.07 8.46 -3.70
CA ILE A 86 -0.31 7.38 -2.79
C ILE A 86 -1.71 6.92 -3.20
N ILE A 87 -1.85 5.63 -3.52
CA ILE A 87 -3.12 5.04 -3.95
C ILE A 87 -3.70 4.07 -2.92
N SER A 88 -2.89 3.53 -2.02
CA SER A 88 -3.31 2.49 -1.08
C SER A 88 -2.28 2.30 0.04
N ALA A 89 -2.61 1.40 0.97
CA ALA A 89 -1.68 0.84 1.95
C ALA A 89 -1.99 -0.63 2.16
N ALA A 90 -0.98 -1.49 2.09
CA ALA A 90 -1.16 -2.93 2.15
C ALA A 90 -1.30 -3.47 3.59
N VAL A 91 -0.85 -2.72 4.59
CA VAL A 91 -0.98 -3.06 6.02
C VAL A 91 -1.76 -1.95 6.73
N PRO A 92 -3.11 -2.01 6.72
CA PRO A 92 -3.93 -0.93 7.27
C PRO A 92 -4.03 -0.94 8.81
N ALA A 93 -3.68 -2.05 9.46
CA ALA A 93 -3.79 -2.24 10.91
C ALA A 93 -2.53 -2.87 11.48
N ALA A 94 -2.30 -2.66 12.77
CA ALA A 94 -1.13 -3.19 13.49
C ALA A 94 -1.03 -4.71 13.38
N LEU A 95 0.20 -5.18 13.17
CA LEU A 95 0.54 -6.60 13.20
C LEU A 95 0.81 -7.05 14.63
N PRO A 96 0.44 -8.29 14.99
CA PRO A 96 0.84 -8.89 16.27
C PRO A 96 2.38 -9.13 16.32
N PRO A 97 2.98 -9.03 17.50
CA PRO A 97 2.49 -8.46 18.74
C PRO A 97 2.26 -6.97 18.62
N VAL A 98 1.18 -6.46 19.23
CA VAL A 98 0.81 -5.04 19.18
C VAL A 98 1.73 -4.26 20.11
N THR A 99 2.25 -3.12 19.63
CA THR A 99 2.96 -2.16 20.48
C THR A 99 2.04 -1.59 21.53
N THR A 100 2.54 -1.44 22.75
CA THR A 100 1.83 -0.79 23.84
C THR A 100 2.53 0.53 24.19
N PRO A 101 1.86 1.46 24.90
CA PRO A 101 2.52 2.70 25.36
C PRO A 101 3.76 2.43 26.20
N GLU A 102 3.77 1.32 26.97
CA GLU A 102 4.89 0.91 27.81
C GLU A 102 6.02 0.28 26.99
N ARG A 103 5.72 -0.12 25.76
CA ARG A 103 6.67 -0.78 24.86
C ARG A 103 6.51 -0.27 23.44
N PRO A 104 6.89 0.99 23.18
CA PRO A 104 6.83 1.55 21.84
C PRO A 104 7.92 0.91 20.96
N GLU A 105 7.52 0.35 19.84
CA GLU A 105 8.43 -0.29 18.87
C GLU A 105 8.42 0.50 17.55
N HIS A 106 9.08 1.64 17.54
CA HIS A 106 9.05 2.53 16.37
C HIS A 106 9.89 2.03 15.18
N GLY A 107 10.97 1.29 15.44
CA GLY A 107 11.91 0.85 14.44
C GLY A 107 11.75 -0.59 13.96
N ASN A 108 10.78 -1.36 14.51
CA ASN A 108 10.58 -2.76 14.17
C ASN A 108 9.44 -2.96 13.17
N ARG A 109 9.15 -4.19 12.79
CA ARG A 109 8.01 -4.68 11.99
C ARG A 109 8.28 -4.77 10.49
N VAL A 110 8.14 -3.69 9.74
CA VAL A 110 8.15 -3.73 8.29
C VAL A 110 9.45 -3.12 7.77
N TRP A 111 10.40 -3.99 7.43
CA TRP A 111 11.71 -3.60 6.90
C TRP A 111 11.85 -4.02 5.44
N ALA A 112 12.48 -3.17 4.65
CA ALA A 112 12.89 -3.40 3.27
C ALA A 112 11.96 -4.33 2.46
N PRO A 113 10.73 -3.87 2.15
CA PRO A 113 9.78 -4.68 1.40
C PRO A 113 10.19 -4.84 -0.05
N SER A 114 9.78 -5.94 -0.68
CA SER A 114 9.85 -6.12 -2.12
C SER A 114 8.46 -6.26 -2.71
N ILE A 115 8.13 -5.42 -3.70
CA ILE A 115 6.88 -5.49 -4.46
C ILE A 115 7.13 -6.18 -5.80
N ARG A 116 6.31 -7.18 -6.13
CA ARG A 116 6.36 -7.90 -7.41
C ARG A 116 4.97 -8.08 -7.96
N HIS A 117 4.89 -8.17 -9.29
CA HIS A 117 3.66 -8.58 -9.98
C HIS A 117 3.92 -9.89 -10.72
N HIS A 118 3.16 -10.93 -10.39
CA HIS A 118 3.29 -12.26 -10.97
C HIS A 118 1.93 -12.89 -11.16
N ASN A 119 1.67 -13.47 -12.34
CA ASN A 119 0.42 -14.17 -12.70
C ASN A 119 -0.85 -13.36 -12.38
N GLY A 120 -0.83 -12.04 -12.64
CA GLY A 120 -2.00 -11.17 -12.44
C GLY A 120 -2.23 -10.73 -10.99
N GLU A 121 -1.33 -11.04 -10.08
CA GLU A 121 -1.40 -10.60 -8.69
C GLU A 121 -0.15 -9.81 -8.29
N PHE A 122 -0.34 -8.82 -7.43
CA PHE A 122 0.72 -8.13 -6.71
C PHE A 122 1.06 -8.90 -5.44
N TYR A 123 2.33 -8.98 -5.14
CA TYR A 123 2.89 -9.58 -3.93
C TYR A 123 3.83 -8.58 -3.28
N ILE A 124 3.74 -8.45 -1.96
CA ILE A 124 4.73 -7.71 -1.18
C ILE A 124 5.25 -8.65 -0.10
N PHE A 125 6.56 -8.85 -0.10
CA PHE A 125 7.26 -9.57 0.95
C PHE A 125 8.09 -8.58 1.76
N TRP A 126 8.19 -8.79 3.06
CA TRP A 126 9.05 -7.99 3.92
C TRP A 126 9.62 -8.81 5.07
N GLY A 127 10.72 -8.35 5.65
CA GLY A 127 11.30 -8.87 6.88
C GLY A 127 10.76 -8.15 8.10
N ASP A 128 10.38 -8.93 9.11
CA ASP A 128 10.27 -8.49 10.49
C ASP A 128 11.44 -9.12 11.25
N PRO A 129 12.39 -8.33 11.77
CA PRO A 129 13.62 -8.88 12.34
C PRO A 129 13.39 -9.79 13.55
N ASP A 130 12.25 -9.64 14.22
CA ASP A 130 11.90 -10.44 15.42
C ASP A 130 11.07 -11.68 15.11
N GLN A 131 10.33 -11.68 13.99
CA GLN A 131 9.37 -12.73 13.66
C GLN A 131 9.76 -13.52 12.40
N GLY A 132 10.19 -12.85 11.33
CA GLY A 132 10.56 -13.50 10.09
C GLY A 132 9.98 -12.83 8.84
N ILE A 133 9.72 -13.63 7.81
CA ILE A 133 9.27 -13.15 6.50
C ILE A 133 7.76 -13.18 6.43
N PHE A 134 7.17 -12.03 6.16
CA PHE A 134 5.75 -11.86 5.91
C PHE A 134 5.46 -11.62 4.44
N MET A 135 4.20 -11.87 4.05
CA MET A 135 3.69 -11.61 2.71
C MET A 135 2.24 -11.14 2.76
N VAL A 136 1.90 -10.22 1.87
CA VAL A 136 0.53 -9.87 1.47
C VAL A 136 0.41 -9.93 -0.03
N LYS A 137 -0.82 -10.13 -0.54
CA LYS A 137 -1.10 -10.11 -1.98
C LYS A 137 -2.44 -9.46 -2.31
N SER A 138 -2.57 -9.00 -3.54
CA SER A 138 -3.79 -8.43 -4.09
C SER A 138 -3.80 -8.57 -5.62
N SER A 139 -4.98 -8.70 -6.21
CA SER A 139 -5.15 -8.63 -7.67
C SER A 139 -5.04 -7.20 -8.21
N ARG A 140 -5.05 -6.19 -7.36
CA ARG A 140 -4.98 -4.77 -7.72
C ARG A 140 -4.07 -4.03 -6.73
N ALA A 141 -3.31 -3.07 -7.23
CA ALA A 141 -2.44 -2.26 -6.38
C ALA A 141 -3.20 -1.41 -5.35
N GLU A 142 -4.43 -1.00 -5.68
CA GLU A 142 -5.31 -0.29 -4.75
C GLU A 142 -5.90 -1.22 -3.67
N GLY A 143 -5.75 -2.51 -3.82
CA GLY A 143 -6.33 -3.53 -2.95
C GLY A 143 -7.73 -4.02 -3.39
N PRO A 144 -8.48 -4.70 -2.52
CA PRO A 144 -8.09 -4.98 -1.14
C PRO A 144 -6.91 -5.94 -1.05
N TRP A 145 -6.00 -5.65 -0.12
CA TRP A 145 -4.87 -6.51 0.18
C TRP A 145 -5.28 -7.63 1.15
N SER A 146 -4.63 -8.79 1.01
CA SER A 146 -4.84 -9.91 1.92
C SER A 146 -4.38 -9.55 3.34
N LYS A 147 -4.81 -10.33 4.33
CA LYS A 147 -4.17 -10.28 5.65
C LYS A 147 -2.72 -10.72 5.51
N PRO A 148 -1.81 -10.16 6.31
CA PRO A 148 -0.42 -10.62 6.37
C PRO A 148 -0.31 -12.08 6.77
N VAL A 149 0.55 -12.80 6.05
CA VAL A 149 0.87 -14.22 6.29
C VAL A 149 2.34 -14.31 6.67
N LEU A 150 2.65 -14.94 7.79
CA LEU A 150 4.02 -15.32 8.16
C LEU A 150 4.43 -16.51 7.28
N VAL A 151 5.25 -16.23 6.27
CA VAL A 151 5.71 -17.24 5.30
C VAL A 151 6.82 -18.10 5.89
N LYS A 152 7.72 -17.46 6.66
CA LYS A 152 8.87 -18.11 7.28
C LYS A 152 9.11 -17.51 8.65
N GLU A 153 8.97 -18.31 9.69
CA GLU A 153 9.37 -17.94 11.04
C GLU A 153 10.89 -18.10 11.18
N ILE A 154 11.57 -16.98 11.31
CA ILE A 154 13.04 -16.94 11.45
C ILE A 154 13.49 -15.55 11.90
N LYS A 155 14.27 -15.45 12.96
CA LYS A 155 14.78 -14.17 13.45
C LYS A 155 16.01 -13.71 12.67
N GLY A 156 16.13 -12.41 12.48
CA GLY A 156 17.29 -11.77 11.89
C GLY A 156 17.35 -11.84 10.36
N ILE A 157 16.35 -12.37 9.69
CA ILE A 157 16.24 -12.32 8.22
C ILE A 157 15.46 -11.07 7.81
N ILE A 158 16.11 -10.28 6.96
CA ILE A 158 15.61 -9.02 6.42
C ILE A 158 15.88 -8.93 4.92
N ASP A 159 15.46 -7.89 4.26
CA ASP A 159 15.77 -7.53 2.85
C ASP A 159 15.35 -8.64 1.88
N THR A 160 14.12 -9.11 2.02
CA THR A 160 13.59 -10.23 1.24
C THR A 160 13.27 -9.82 -0.19
N CYS A 161 13.69 -10.64 -1.17
CA CYS A 161 13.37 -10.44 -2.57
C CYS A 161 12.86 -11.75 -3.18
N PRO A 162 11.55 -11.90 -3.45
CA PRO A 162 11.01 -13.13 -4.02
C PRO A 162 11.38 -13.29 -5.48
N ILE A 163 11.68 -14.51 -5.88
CA ILE A 163 11.87 -14.96 -7.26
C ILE A 163 11.02 -16.20 -7.47
N TRP A 164 10.23 -16.24 -8.54
CA TRP A 164 9.55 -17.45 -8.97
C TRP A 164 10.44 -18.25 -9.90
N ASP A 165 10.63 -19.52 -9.59
CA ASP A 165 11.35 -20.46 -10.45
C ASP A 165 10.49 -20.95 -11.62
N GLU A 166 11.07 -21.82 -12.46
CA GLU A 166 10.38 -22.39 -13.61
C GLU A 166 9.18 -23.29 -13.22
N ASP A 167 9.21 -23.85 -12.01
CA ASP A 167 8.10 -24.64 -11.43
C ASP A 167 7.04 -23.75 -10.77
N GLY A 168 7.20 -22.43 -10.78
CA GLY A 168 6.29 -21.46 -10.17
C GLY A 168 6.37 -21.39 -8.64
N LYS A 169 7.43 -21.93 -8.03
CA LYS A 169 7.69 -21.79 -6.60
C LYS A 169 8.41 -20.46 -6.32
N VAL A 170 8.17 -19.92 -5.14
CA VAL A 170 8.78 -18.69 -4.64
C VAL A 170 9.69 -19.01 -3.45
#